data_ad91d817ca1f80ae3e3dbffb24aae70e
#
_entry.id   ad91d817ca1f80ae3e3dbffb24aae70e
#
_cell.length_a   1.000
_cell.length_b   1.000
_cell.length_c   1.000
_cell.angle_alpha   90.00
_cell.angle_beta   90.00
_cell.angle_gamma   90.00
#
_symmetry.space_group_name_H-M   'P 1'
#
loop_
_entity.id
_entity.type
_entity.pdbx_description
1 polymer ?
#
loop_
_entity_poly.entity_id
_entity_poly.type
_entity_poly.pdbx_seq_one_letter_code
_entity_poly.pdbx_strand_id
1 'polypeptide(L)'
;AASDVYKRQILAMLEKYDAKATFFVLGKNVEAYPDLFRRIVDAGHKVGNHTYSHQKGWGMSLERYIEDVDFANDLIHSELFRPPYARITPAQARALSQRYKLVMWDVLSRDYSRSLSPRKCLKNVTKHLEPGAIVVFHDSEKSFRNMRYALPRTLDKIRKLGLKCKTIEL
;
A
#
# COMPACT_ATOMS: atom_id res chain seq x y z
N ALA A 1 -12.90 2.54 -12.59
CA ALA A 1 -12.50 3.28 -13.78
C ALA A 1 -11.15 4.00 -13.63
N ALA A 2 -11.06 5.14 -12.95
CA ALA A 2 -9.78 5.87 -12.83
C ALA A 2 -8.72 5.08 -12.02
N SER A 3 -9.11 4.49 -10.92
CA SER A 3 -8.18 3.72 -10.06
C SER A 3 -7.58 2.47 -10.75
N ASP A 4 -8.31 1.85 -11.67
CA ASP A 4 -7.81 0.72 -12.47
C ASP A 4 -6.69 1.15 -13.44
N VAL A 5 -6.86 2.28 -14.12
CA VAL A 5 -5.85 2.83 -15.04
C VAL A 5 -4.55 3.14 -14.30
N TYR A 6 -4.64 3.79 -13.13
CA TYR A 6 -3.45 4.14 -12.34
C TYR A 6 -2.70 2.91 -11.81
N LYS A 7 -3.43 1.90 -11.33
CA LYS A 7 -2.81 0.63 -10.90
C LYS A 7 -2.06 -0.07 -12.03
N ARG A 8 -2.65 -0.12 -13.24
CA ARG A 8 -1.97 -0.70 -14.42
C ARG A 8 -0.66 0.03 -14.74
N GLN A 9 -0.65 1.35 -14.63
CA GLN A 9 0.57 2.13 -14.84
C GLN A 9 1.62 1.87 -13.76
N ILE A 10 1.22 1.72 -12.49
CA ILE A 10 2.13 1.36 -11.41
C ILE A 10 2.73 -0.03 -11.66
N LEU A 11 1.93 -1.02 -12.02
CA LEU A 11 2.41 -2.37 -12.34
C LEU A 11 3.45 -2.33 -13.47
N ALA A 12 3.20 -1.57 -14.53
CA ALA A 12 4.14 -1.41 -15.63
C ALA A 12 5.46 -0.72 -15.18
N MET A 13 5.38 0.26 -14.28
CA MET A 13 6.58 0.88 -13.71
C MET A 13 7.39 -0.12 -12.87
N LEU A 14 6.74 -0.91 -12.02
CA LEU A 14 7.39 -1.92 -11.20
C LEU A 14 8.05 -3.00 -12.06
N GLU A 15 7.38 -3.48 -13.09
CA GLU A 15 7.89 -4.46 -14.05
C GLU A 15 9.16 -3.93 -14.74
N LYS A 16 9.12 -2.70 -15.25
CA LYS A 16 10.28 -2.04 -15.90
C LYS A 16 11.55 -2.04 -15.04
N TYR A 17 11.41 -1.96 -13.73
CA TYR A 17 12.54 -1.91 -12.79
C TYR A 17 12.79 -3.25 -12.09
N ASP A 18 12.12 -4.32 -12.49
CA ASP A 18 12.15 -5.63 -11.80
C ASP A 18 11.90 -5.49 -10.29
N ALA A 19 10.98 -4.62 -9.93
CA ALA A 19 10.65 -4.30 -8.55
C ALA A 19 9.41 -5.06 -8.10
N LYS A 20 9.45 -5.64 -6.91
CA LYS A 20 8.28 -6.25 -6.27
C LYS A 20 7.76 -5.34 -5.16
N ALA A 21 6.45 -5.38 -4.95
CA ALA A 21 5.76 -4.56 -3.96
C ALA A 21 4.70 -5.35 -3.21
N THR A 22 4.30 -4.83 -2.06
CA THR A 22 3.11 -5.32 -1.33
C THR A 22 2.01 -4.27 -1.46
N PHE A 23 0.88 -4.69 -2.02
CA PHE A 23 -0.30 -3.84 -2.21
C PHE A 23 -1.27 -4.06 -1.06
N PHE A 24 -1.47 -3.05 -0.23
CA PHE A 24 -2.54 -3.06 0.78
C PHE A 24 -3.84 -2.61 0.12
N VAL A 25 -4.73 -3.54 -0.15
CA VAL A 25 -5.93 -3.35 -0.98
C VAL A 25 -7.20 -3.29 -0.14
N LEU A 26 -8.19 -2.54 -0.62
CA LEU A 26 -9.52 -2.48 -0.03
C LEU A 26 -10.38 -3.62 -0.56
N GLY A 27 -11.14 -4.28 0.32
CA GLY A 27 -12.05 -5.36 -0.08
C GLY A 27 -13.03 -4.90 -1.16
N LYS A 28 -13.63 -3.72 -1.03
CA LYS A 28 -14.53 -3.15 -2.05
C LYS A 28 -13.89 -2.99 -3.44
N ASN A 29 -12.58 -2.73 -3.49
CA ASN A 29 -11.88 -2.59 -4.77
C ASN A 29 -11.55 -3.97 -5.37
N VAL A 30 -11.28 -4.97 -4.53
CA VAL A 30 -11.09 -6.36 -4.98
C VAL A 30 -12.38 -6.89 -5.58
N GLU A 31 -13.51 -6.65 -4.92
CA GLU A 31 -14.84 -7.04 -5.42
C GLU A 31 -15.19 -6.34 -6.74
N ALA A 32 -14.93 -5.03 -6.83
CA ALA A 32 -15.22 -4.25 -8.04
C ALA A 32 -14.28 -4.54 -9.22
N TYR A 33 -13.04 -4.94 -8.96
CA TYR A 33 -11.99 -5.13 -9.97
C TYR A 33 -11.19 -6.43 -9.75
N PRO A 34 -11.85 -7.62 -9.77
CA PRO A 34 -11.20 -8.89 -9.46
C PRO A 34 -10.07 -9.24 -10.44
N ASP A 35 -10.20 -8.87 -11.70
CA ASP A 35 -9.16 -9.12 -12.70
C ASP A 35 -7.88 -8.31 -12.43
N LEU A 36 -8.02 -7.08 -11.94
CA LEU A 36 -6.88 -6.27 -11.55
C LEU A 36 -6.17 -6.87 -10.31
N PHE A 37 -6.95 -7.32 -9.34
CA PHE A 37 -6.41 -8.02 -8.17
C PHE A 37 -5.62 -9.26 -8.57
N ARG A 38 -6.18 -10.08 -9.45
CA ARG A 38 -5.50 -11.26 -9.99
C ARG A 38 -4.19 -10.90 -10.69
N ARG A 39 -4.19 -9.86 -11.53
CA ARG A 39 -2.96 -9.39 -12.20
C ARG A 39 -1.87 -8.95 -11.24
N ILE A 40 -2.21 -8.32 -10.09
CA ILE A 40 -1.24 -7.96 -9.05
C ILE A 40 -0.56 -9.23 -8.52
N VAL A 41 -1.34 -10.25 -8.20
CA VAL A 41 -0.84 -11.53 -7.66
C VAL A 41 0.00 -12.27 -8.71
N ASP A 42 -0.51 -12.40 -9.93
CA ASP A 42 0.17 -13.10 -11.03
C ASP A 42 1.50 -12.45 -11.43
N ALA A 43 1.61 -11.13 -11.26
CA ALA A 43 2.86 -10.39 -11.45
C ALA A 43 3.90 -10.60 -10.32
N GLY A 44 3.58 -11.45 -9.33
CA GLY A 44 4.47 -11.78 -8.21
C GLY A 44 4.55 -10.72 -7.13
N HIS A 45 3.57 -9.82 -7.06
CA HIS A 45 3.42 -8.91 -5.95
C HIS A 45 2.65 -9.58 -4.82
N LYS A 46 2.85 -9.10 -3.59
CA LYS A 46 2.07 -9.54 -2.43
C LYS A 46 0.89 -8.60 -2.19
N VAL A 47 -0.15 -9.12 -1.59
CA VAL A 47 -1.32 -8.33 -1.20
C VAL A 47 -1.48 -8.35 0.31
N GLY A 48 -1.97 -7.26 0.87
CA GLY A 48 -2.31 -7.11 2.28
C GLY A 48 -3.70 -6.50 2.43
N ASN A 49 -4.33 -6.74 3.56
CA ASN A 49 -5.64 -6.22 3.90
C ASN A 49 -5.55 -4.76 4.34
N HIS A 50 -6.41 -3.89 3.78
CA HIS A 50 -6.52 -2.48 4.15
C HIS A 50 -7.96 -2.10 4.53
N THR A 51 -8.70 -3.03 5.14
CA THR A 51 -10.13 -2.98 5.41
C THR A 51 -11.00 -3.10 4.15
N TYR A 52 -12.29 -3.27 4.31
CA TYR A 52 -13.21 -3.28 3.17
C TYR A 52 -13.53 -1.86 2.69
N SER A 53 -13.87 -0.97 3.62
CA SER A 53 -14.47 0.34 3.31
C SER A 53 -13.52 1.54 3.50
N HIS A 54 -12.25 1.32 3.87
CA HIS A 54 -11.24 2.35 4.19
C HIS A 54 -11.60 3.20 5.42
N GLN A 55 -12.23 2.57 6.40
CA GLN A 55 -12.61 3.26 7.64
C GLN A 55 -11.43 3.45 8.58
N LYS A 56 -11.48 4.56 9.32
CA LYS A 56 -10.57 4.79 10.46
C LYS A 56 -11.02 3.91 11.63
N GLY A 57 -10.10 3.25 12.31
CA GLY A 57 -10.45 2.53 13.55
C GLY A 57 -10.95 3.46 14.64
N TRP A 58 -10.45 4.70 14.70
CA TRP A 58 -10.92 5.71 15.65
C TRP A 58 -12.38 6.09 15.35
N GLY A 59 -13.23 6.02 16.37
CA GLY A 59 -14.66 6.31 16.25
C GLY A 59 -15.52 5.12 15.80
N MET A 60 -14.91 3.95 15.59
CA MET A 60 -15.62 2.70 15.38
C MET A 60 -15.55 1.80 16.62
N SER A 61 -16.60 1.03 16.89
CA SER A 61 -16.54 -0.03 17.90
C SER A 61 -15.53 -1.11 17.46
N LEU A 62 -15.05 -1.87 18.45
CA LEU A 62 -14.13 -2.97 18.20
C LEU A 62 -14.75 -3.98 17.21
N GLU A 63 -15.99 -4.37 17.45
CA GLU A 63 -16.71 -5.39 16.68
C GLU A 63 -16.86 -4.96 15.22
N ARG A 64 -17.38 -3.75 14.97
CA ARG A 64 -17.58 -3.22 13.61
C ARG A 64 -16.29 -3.09 12.84
N TYR A 65 -15.20 -2.70 13.51
CA TYR A 65 -13.91 -2.59 12.83
C TYR A 65 -13.33 -3.95 12.45
N ILE A 66 -13.46 -4.94 13.34
CA ILE A 66 -13.06 -6.32 13.07
C ILE A 66 -13.90 -6.91 11.93
N GLU A 67 -15.22 -6.72 11.95
CA GLU A 67 -16.11 -7.17 10.87
C GLU A 67 -15.70 -6.59 9.50
N ASP A 68 -15.36 -5.30 9.42
CA ASP A 68 -14.94 -4.66 8.18
C ASP A 68 -13.60 -5.23 7.67
N VAL A 69 -12.68 -5.56 8.58
CA VAL A 69 -11.40 -6.22 8.25
C VAL A 69 -11.62 -7.65 7.80
N ASP A 70 -12.46 -8.41 8.49
CA ASP A 70 -12.71 -9.82 8.19
C ASP A 70 -13.47 -9.96 6.87
N PHE A 71 -14.45 -9.12 6.61
CA PHE A 71 -15.18 -9.10 5.35
C PHE A 71 -14.24 -8.80 4.16
N ALA A 72 -13.29 -7.87 4.35
CA ALA A 72 -12.24 -7.68 3.35
C ALA A 72 -11.37 -8.92 3.16
N ASN A 73 -11.05 -9.63 4.25
CA ASN A 73 -10.15 -10.77 4.18
C ASN A 73 -10.76 -12.02 3.53
N ASP A 74 -12.08 -12.13 3.51
CA ASP A 74 -12.79 -13.16 2.73
C ASP A 74 -12.52 -13.04 1.22
N LEU A 75 -12.13 -11.83 0.76
CA LEU A 75 -11.78 -11.55 -0.63
C LEU A 75 -10.27 -11.53 -0.87
N ILE A 76 -9.48 -11.09 0.12
CA ILE A 76 -8.05 -10.82 -0.03
C ILE A 76 -7.19 -12.03 0.37
N HIS A 77 -7.59 -12.77 1.41
CA HIS A 77 -6.87 -13.92 1.96
C HIS A 77 -5.40 -13.61 2.33
N SER A 78 -5.19 -12.59 3.18
CA SER A 78 -3.86 -12.18 3.61
C SER A 78 -3.71 -12.16 5.13
N GLU A 79 -2.53 -12.50 5.62
CA GLU A 79 -2.14 -12.32 7.02
C GLU A 79 -1.50 -10.96 7.30
N LEU A 80 -1.27 -10.14 6.25
CA LEU A 80 -0.79 -8.77 6.40
C LEU A 80 -1.96 -7.81 6.52
N PHE A 81 -1.90 -6.91 7.49
CA PHE A 81 -2.89 -5.86 7.68
C PHE A 81 -2.23 -4.50 7.88
N ARG A 82 -2.75 -3.48 7.21
CA ARG A 82 -2.37 -2.08 7.44
C ARG A 82 -3.61 -1.25 7.72
N PRO A 83 -3.71 -0.59 8.91
CA PRO A 83 -4.87 0.23 9.23
C PRO A 83 -4.89 1.50 8.36
N PRO A 84 -6.06 1.88 7.80
CA PRO A 84 -6.22 3.15 7.11
C PRO A 84 -5.80 4.33 7.99
N TYR A 85 -5.06 5.29 7.39
CA TYR A 85 -4.55 6.49 8.05
C TYR A 85 -3.65 6.23 9.28
N ALA A 86 -3.17 5.00 9.50
CA ALA A 86 -2.54 4.56 10.75
C ALA A 86 -3.42 4.76 12.00
N ARG A 87 -4.74 4.88 11.84
CA ARG A 87 -5.68 5.18 12.92
C ARG A 87 -6.40 3.93 13.38
N ILE A 88 -5.82 3.31 14.39
CA ILE A 88 -6.33 2.11 15.04
C ILE A 88 -6.26 2.30 16.56
N THR A 89 -7.25 1.81 17.31
CA THR A 89 -7.21 1.84 18.78
C THR A 89 -6.34 0.71 19.32
N PRO A 90 -5.82 0.82 20.55
CA PRO A 90 -5.07 -0.27 21.17
C PRO A 90 -5.85 -1.58 21.30
N ALA A 91 -7.16 -1.50 21.54
CA ALA A 91 -8.03 -2.68 21.63
C ALA A 91 -8.16 -3.37 20.26
N GLN A 92 -8.40 -2.59 19.19
CA GLN A 92 -8.47 -3.09 17.81
C GLN A 92 -7.14 -3.70 17.38
N ALA A 93 -6.01 -3.02 17.66
CA ALA A 93 -4.68 -3.51 17.33
C ALA A 93 -4.39 -4.84 18.03
N ARG A 94 -4.70 -4.96 19.31
CA ARG A 94 -4.51 -6.18 20.09
C ARG A 94 -5.33 -7.35 19.54
N ALA A 95 -6.60 -7.12 19.22
CA ALA A 95 -7.47 -8.14 18.66
C ALA A 95 -7.00 -8.60 17.27
N LEU A 96 -6.64 -7.67 16.38
CA LEU A 96 -6.17 -7.98 15.04
C LEU A 96 -4.79 -8.65 15.04
N SER A 97 -3.90 -8.31 15.95
CA SER A 97 -2.56 -8.92 16.08
C SER A 97 -2.59 -10.42 16.39
N GLN A 98 -3.73 -10.96 16.81
CA GLN A 98 -3.92 -12.40 17.02
C GLN A 98 -3.96 -13.18 15.70
N ARG A 99 -4.34 -12.53 14.59
CA ARG A 99 -4.58 -13.14 13.29
C ARG A 99 -3.82 -12.49 12.15
N TYR A 100 -3.40 -11.26 12.33
CA TYR A 100 -2.74 -10.46 11.30
C TYR A 100 -1.41 -9.91 11.81
N LYS A 101 -0.44 -9.79 10.91
CA LYS A 101 0.74 -8.96 11.13
C LYS A 101 0.42 -7.52 10.74
N LEU A 102 0.41 -6.63 11.73
CA LEU A 102 0.21 -5.20 11.50
C LEU A 102 1.46 -4.59 10.88
N VAL A 103 1.33 -4.04 9.68
CA VAL A 103 2.45 -3.48 8.92
C VAL A 103 2.28 -1.98 8.78
N MET A 104 3.18 -1.23 9.39
CA MET A 104 3.27 0.21 9.24
C MET A 104 4.29 0.58 8.16
N TRP A 105 5.05 1.65 8.34
CA TRP A 105 6.06 2.11 7.38
C TRP A 105 7.17 2.88 8.06
N ASP A 106 8.31 2.98 7.38
CA ASP A 106 9.43 3.80 7.79
C ASP A 106 9.44 5.12 7.01
N VAL A 107 9.10 5.06 5.72
CA VAL A 107 9.19 6.20 4.80
C VAL A 107 7.86 6.44 4.10
N LEU A 108 7.26 7.59 4.36
CA LEU A 108 6.02 8.01 3.72
C LEU A 108 6.30 9.07 2.65
N SER A 109 5.96 8.76 1.40
CA SER A 109 6.13 9.69 0.26
C SER A 109 5.32 10.97 0.38
N ARG A 110 4.14 10.89 1.03
CA ARG A 110 3.10 11.94 1.11
C ARG A 110 2.59 12.36 -0.27
N ASP A 111 2.61 11.44 -1.22
CA ASP A 111 2.18 11.64 -2.62
C ASP A 111 0.72 12.12 -2.75
N TYR A 112 -0.14 11.78 -1.77
CA TYR A 112 -1.54 12.21 -1.69
C TYR A 112 -1.72 13.70 -1.36
N SER A 113 -0.66 14.41 -0.96
CA SER A 113 -0.77 15.82 -0.57
C SER A 113 -0.80 16.72 -1.80
N ARG A 114 -1.89 17.44 -2.00
CA ARG A 114 -2.06 18.39 -3.12
C ARG A 114 -1.13 19.61 -3.02
N SER A 115 -0.73 19.99 -1.80
CA SER A 115 0.21 21.08 -1.54
C SER A 115 1.67 20.71 -1.74
N LEU A 116 1.96 19.40 -1.84
CA LEU A 116 3.31 18.90 -2.03
C LEU A 116 3.68 18.86 -3.51
N SER A 117 4.85 19.41 -3.87
CA SER A 117 5.34 19.28 -5.24
C SER A 117 5.88 17.87 -5.51
N PRO A 118 5.85 17.38 -6.77
CA PRO A 118 6.44 16.08 -7.12
C PRO A 118 7.91 15.95 -6.73
N ARG A 119 8.69 17.03 -6.82
CA ARG A 119 10.09 17.05 -6.38
C ARG A 119 10.27 16.88 -4.88
N LYS A 120 9.39 17.52 -4.07
CA LYS A 120 9.40 17.34 -2.61
C LYS A 120 8.95 15.93 -2.22
N CYS A 121 7.96 15.37 -2.92
CA CYS A 121 7.56 13.97 -2.77
C CYS A 121 8.75 13.03 -2.99
N LEU A 122 9.47 13.17 -4.09
CA LEU A 122 10.69 12.41 -4.38
C LEU A 122 11.73 12.57 -3.27
N LYS A 123 12.00 13.80 -2.82
CA LYS A 123 12.97 14.07 -1.75
C LYS A 123 12.58 13.43 -0.42
N ASN A 124 11.28 13.39 -0.08
CA ASN A 124 10.81 12.72 1.14
C ASN A 124 11.20 11.25 1.18
N VAL A 125 11.25 10.60 0.03
CA VAL A 125 11.59 9.18 -0.07
C VAL A 125 13.10 8.99 -0.18
N THR A 126 13.74 9.64 -1.15
CA THR A 126 15.11 9.31 -1.54
C THR A 126 16.18 9.63 -0.51
N LYS A 127 15.91 10.53 0.43
CA LYS A 127 16.83 10.84 1.52
C LYS A 127 16.80 9.82 2.69
N HIS A 128 15.81 8.93 2.71
CA HIS A 128 15.61 7.93 3.77
C HIS A 128 15.63 6.50 3.25
N LEU A 129 16.13 6.28 2.03
CA LEU A 129 16.28 4.94 1.48
C LEU A 129 17.45 4.21 2.14
N GLU A 130 17.12 3.11 2.81
CA GLU A 130 18.08 2.21 3.45
C GLU A 130 17.60 0.75 3.34
N PRO A 131 18.48 -0.24 3.50
CA PRO A 131 18.09 -1.64 3.52
C PRO A 131 17.05 -1.92 4.60
N GLY A 132 15.98 -2.64 4.26
CA GLY A 132 14.90 -3.02 5.17
C GLY A 132 13.81 -1.96 5.34
N ALA A 133 13.97 -0.75 4.82
CA ALA A 133 12.95 0.29 4.93
C ALA A 133 11.67 -0.05 4.15
N ILE A 134 10.53 0.15 4.79
CA ILE A 134 9.19 0.06 4.18
C ILE A 134 8.80 1.45 3.67
N VAL A 135 8.77 1.59 2.35
CA VAL A 135 8.43 2.85 1.65
C VAL A 135 7.01 2.79 1.13
N VAL A 136 6.19 3.82 1.43
CA VAL A 136 4.79 3.88 1.03
C VAL A 136 4.53 4.93 -0.04
N PHE A 137 3.89 4.48 -1.11
CA PHE A 137 3.18 5.28 -2.12
C PHE A 137 1.71 4.88 -2.16
N HIS A 138 0.87 5.73 -2.75
CA HIS A 138 -0.56 5.48 -2.89
C HIS A 138 -0.97 5.43 -4.36
N ASP A 139 -1.93 4.58 -4.67
CA ASP A 139 -2.43 4.33 -6.03
C ASP A 139 -3.78 5.01 -6.31
N SER A 140 -4.05 6.10 -5.62
CA SER A 140 -5.26 6.90 -5.80
C SER A 140 -5.10 8.00 -6.86
N GLU A 141 -6.20 8.46 -7.43
CA GLU A 141 -6.22 9.61 -8.33
C GLU A 141 -5.53 10.83 -7.71
N LYS A 142 -5.80 11.08 -6.43
CA LYS A 142 -5.21 12.17 -5.66
C LYS A 142 -3.69 12.12 -5.60
N SER A 143 -3.13 10.93 -5.55
CA SER A 143 -1.68 10.69 -5.40
C SER A 143 -0.95 10.64 -6.75
N PHE A 144 -1.67 10.36 -7.82
CA PHE A 144 -1.10 10.01 -9.10
C PHE A 144 -0.14 11.07 -9.67
N ARG A 145 -0.47 12.35 -9.53
CA ARG A 145 0.40 13.45 -9.99
C ARG A 145 1.80 13.37 -9.39
N ASN A 146 1.89 13.17 -8.08
CA ASN A 146 3.17 13.11 -7.38
C ASN A 146 3.83 11.72 -7.55
N MET A 147 3.06 10.66 -7.45
CA MET A 147 3.51 9.28 -7.55
C MET A 147 4.14 8.99 -8.92
N ARG A 148 3.49 9.34 -10.03
CA ARG A 148 4.01 9.11 -11.39
C ARG A 148 5.36 9.77 -11.65
N TYR A 149 5.68 10.85 -10.95
CA TYR A 149 6.98 11.52 -11.01
C TYR A 149 7.98 10.86 -10.05
N ALA A 150 7.57 10.63 -8.81
CA ALA A 150 8.49 10.21 -7.74
C ALA A 150 8.81 8.71 -7.78
N LEU A 151 7.84 7.84 -8.08
CA LEU A 151 8.03 6.39 -8.04
C LEU A 151 9.13 5.90 -8.99
N PRO A 152 9.12 6.20 -10.31
CA PRO A 152 10.16 5.70 -11.21
C PRO A 152 11.55 6.24 -10.85
N ARG A 153 11.65 7.46 -10.35
CA ARG A 153 12.91 8.05 -9.89
C ARG A 153 13.42 7.44 -8.59
N THR A 154 12.49 7.05 -7.72
CA THR A 154 12.80 6.29 -6.51
C THR A 154 13.35 4.91 -6.86
N LEU A 155 12.68 4.20 -7.77
CA LEU A 155 13.12 2.88 -8.24
C LEU A 155 14.51 2.95 -8.91
N ASP A 156 14.75 3.96 -9.72
CA ASP A 156 16.08 4.21 -10.31
C ASP A 156 17.16 4.46 -9.24
N LYS A 157 16.83 5.25 -8.21
CA LYS A 157 17.75 5.52 -7.10
C LYS A 157 18.04 4.25 -6.29
N ILE A 158 17.01 3.43 -6.01
CA ILE A 158 17.15 2.13 -5.31
C ILE A 158 18.12 1.23 -6.09
N ARG A 159 17.94 1.11 -7.41
CA ARG A 159 18.83 0.35 -8.27
C ARG A 159 20.27 0.87 -8.23
N LYS A 160 20.48 2.20 -8.30
CA LYS A 160 21.81 2.84 -8.22
C LYS A 160 22.50 2.63 -6.87
N LEU A 161 21.73 2.43 -5.79
CA LEU A 161 22.24 2.09 -4.47
C LEU A 161 22.54 0.59 -4.31
N GLY A 162 22.30 -0.25 -5.33
CA GLY A 162 22.45 -1.69 -5.24
C GLY A 162 21.39 -2.38 -4.39
N LEU A 163 20.31 -1.68 -4.06
CA LEU A 163 19.18 -2.22 -3.29
C LEU A 163 18.13 -2.86 -4.20
N LYS A 164 17.32 -3.74 -3.63
CA LYS A 164 16.22 -4.42 -4.33
C LYS A 164 14.89 -4.16 -3.61
N CYS A 165 13.83 -3.94 -4.39
CA CYS A 165 12.47 -3.92 -3.88
C CYS A 165 11.94 -5.35 -3.77
N LYS A 166 11.51 -5.72 -2.56
CA LYS A 166 10.93 -7.03 -2.27
C LYS A 166 9.52 -6.87 -1.68
N THR A 167 8.75 -7.94 -1.74
CA THR A 167 7.51 -8.06 -0.97
C THR A 167 7.81 -8.13 0.52
N ILE A 168 6.84 -7.74 1.35
CA ILE A 168 6.93 -7.89 2.81
C ILE A 168 6.75 -9.37 3.13
N GLU A 169 7.76 -9.98 3.75
CA GLU A 169 7.72 -11.36 4.22
C GLU A 169 7.36 -11.41 5.71
N LEU A 170 6.73 -12.53 6.14
CA LEU A 170 6.34 -12.79 7.53
C LEU A 170 7.45 -13.47 8.30
#